data_bd6816dbca1640639519084156494411
#
_entry.id   bd6816dbca1640639519084156494411
#
_cell.length_a   1.000
_cell.length_b   1.000
_cell.length_c   1.000
_cell.angle_alpha   90.00
_cell.angle_beta   90.00
_cell.angle_gamma   90.00
#
_symmetry.space_group_name_H-M   'P 1'
#
loop_
_entity.id
_entity.type
_entity.pdbx_description
1 polymer ?
#
loop_
_entity_poly.entity_id
_entity_poly.type
_entity_poly.pdbx_seq_one_letter_code
_entity_poly.pdbx_strand_id
1 'polypeptide(L)'
;MRVIAGEFRSRRLKSIPGDATRPTPDRLRETLFDILALRLEGATFVDAYAGTGAVGIEALSRGAAHAIFLEKDRTAVETIRDNLASLKVESRATVVKGPALLTLARSTAGIVFLDPPYNLEREYTAVLELLSQAPPALTVVQHSVRLSLADAYGTLRRTRVLKQGDNALSFFSAAPPVSLPETSSEPHPPPSSSPPGE
;
A
#
# COMPACT_ATOMS: atom_id res chain seq x y z
N MET A 1 11.75 -18.23 7.44
CA MET A 1 11.07 -17.55 6.33
C MET A 1 12.00 -17.44 5.13
N ARG A 2 11.51 -17.29 3.90
CA ARG A 2 12.31 -17.17 2.67
C ARG A 2 11.67 -16.21 1.67
N VAL A 3 12.47 -15.69 0.74
CA VAL A 3 11.98 -14.96 -0.44
C VAL A 3 11.36 -15.96 -1.42
N ILE A 4 10.18 -15.63 -1.96
CA ILE A 4 9.37 -16.57 -2.78
C ILE A 4 9.82 -16.53 -4.24
N ALA A 5 9.98 -15.34 -4.82
CA ALA A 5 10.30 -15.18 -6.23
C ALA A 5 11.26 -14.00 -6.50
N GLY A 6 11.63 -13.80 -7.77
CA GLY A 6 12.48 -12.70 -8.20
C GLY A 6 13.98 -12.94 -7.97
N GLU A 7 14.74 -11.85 -7.91
CA GLU A 7 16.21 -11.81 -7.83
C GLU A 7 16.77 -12.63 -6.65
N PHE A 8 16.08 -12.58 -5.49
CA PHE A 8 16.54 -13.25 -4.26
C PHE A 8 15.78 -14.55 -3.97
N ARG A 9 15.12 -15.15 -4.95
CA ARG A 9 14.32 -16.37 -4.77
C ARG A 9 15.07 -17.41 -3.93
N SER A 10 14.34 -18.05 -2.99
CA SER A 10 14.79 -19.08 -2.07
C SER A 10 15.80 -18.63 -1.01
N ARG A 11 16.26 -17.36 -1.01
CA ARG A 11 17.16 -16.86 0.05
C ARG A 11 16.40 -16.85 1.38
N ARG A 12 17.07 -17.37 2.42
CA ARG A 12 16.51 -17.41 3.78
C ARG A 12 16.62 -16.03 4.43
N LEU A 13 15.54 -15.62 5.11
CA LEU A 13 15.48 -14.42 5.92
C LEU A 13 15.51 -14.80 7.40
N LYS A 14 16.21 -14.01 8.21
CA LYS A 14 16.18 -14.10 9.66
C LYS A 14 14.77 -13.80 10.16
N SER A 15 14.34 -14.50 11.21
CA SER A 15 13.11 -14.25 11.96
C SER A 15 13.44 -13.58 13.28
N ILE A 16 12.48 -12.88 13.86
CA ILE A 16 12.62 -12.27 15.19
C ILE A 16 12.59 -13.39 16.23
N PRO A 17 13.59 -13.50 17.12
CA PRO A 17 13.59 -14.50 18.18
C PRO A 17 12.39 -14.30 19.12
N GLY A 18 11.68 -15.40 19.43
CA GLY A 18 10.55 -15.35 20.37
C GLY A 18 9.26 -14.74 19.80
N ASP A 19 9.27 -14.28 18.56
CA ASP A 19 8.08 -13.75 17.93
C ASP A 19 7.17 -14.89 17.45
N ALA A 20 6.10 -15.13 18.21
CA ALA A 20 5.00 -16.00 17.84
C ALA A 20 4.01 -15.29 16.90
N THR A 21 4.34 -14.07 16.45
CA THR A 21 3.50 -13.38 15.47
C THR A 21 3.47 -14.22 14.20
N ARG A 22 2.27 -14.48 13.74
CA ARG A 22 2.03 -15.28 12.53
C ARG A 22 2.55 -14.51 11.33
N PRO A 23 3.68 -14.90 10.73
CA PRO A 23 4.16 -14.20 9.53
C PRO A 23 3.09 -14.28 8.46
N THR A 24 3.00 -13.26 7.61
CA THR A 24 2.14 -13.32 6.41
C THR A 24 2.37 -14.67 5.73
N PRO A 25 1.34 -15.53 5.60
CA PRO A 25 1.51 -16.84 4.99
C PRO A 25 2.17 -16.72 3.62
N ASP A 26 3.15 -17.56 3.32
CA ASP A 26 3.87 -17.53 2.03
C ASP A 26 2.90 -17.47 0.85
N ARG A 27 1.79 -18.23 0.92
CA ARG A 27 0.76 -18.23 -0.12
C ARG A 27 0.03 -16.88 -0.27
N LEU A 28 -0.25 -16.17 0.84
CA LEU A 28 -0.90 -14.86 0.78
C LEU A 28 0.06 -13.82 0.20
N ARG A 29 1.34 -13.89 0.59
CA ARG A 29 2.39 -13.03 0.03
C ARG A 29 2.61 -13.30 -1.46
N GLU A 30 2.61 -14.54 -1.91
CA GLU A 30 2.64 -14.91 -3.32
C GLU A 30 1.46 -14.27 -4.08
N THR A 31 0.24 -14.49 -3.60
CA THR A 31 -0.98 -13.91 -4.21
C THR A 31 -0.93 -12.38 -4.25
N LEU A 32 -0.46 -11.72 -3.18
CA LEU A 32 -0.26 -10.27 -3.15
C LEU A 32 0.60 -9.81 -4.32
N PHE A 33 1.79 -10.42 -4.45
CA PHE A 33 2.76 -10.00 -5.45
C PHE A 33 2.40 -10.41 -6.88
N ASP A 34 1.62 -11.46 -7.08
CA ASP A 34 1.06 -11.80 -8.39
C ASP A 34 0.07 -10.72 -8.87
N ILE A 35 -0.74 -10.17 -7.93
CA ILE A 35 -1.63 -9.03 -8.24
C ILE A 35 -0.84 -7.76 -8.52
N LEU A 36 0.28 -7.55 -7.82
CA LEU A 36 1.11 -6.35 -7.97
C LEU A 36 2.07 -6.40 -9.16
N ALA A 37 2.23 -7.55 -9.83
CA ALA A 37 3.31 -7.81 -10.80
C ALA A 37 3.50 -6.69 -11.83
N LEU A 38 2.42 -6.17 -12.42
CA LEU A 38 2.48 -5.12 -13.45
C LEU A 38 2.72 -3.70 -12.90
N ARG A 39 2.71 -3.53 -11.57
CA ARG A 39 2.83 -2.22 -10.91
C ARG A 39 4.11 -2.09 -10.08
N LEU A 40 4.86 -3.18 -9.95
CA LEU A 40 5.97 -3.26 -9.01
C LEU A 40 7.28 -2.81 -9.62
N GLU A 41 7.49 -3.07 -10.91
CA GLU A 41 8.73 -2.71 -11.63
C GLU A 41 9.00 -1.21 -11.53
N GLY A 42 10.17 -0.85 -11.00
CA GLY A 42 10.56 0.55 -10.82
C GLY A 42 9.81 1.32 -9.72
N ALA A 43 8.84 0.71 -9.02
CA ALA A 43 8.04 1.37 -8.01
C ALA A 43 8.82 1.61 -6.70
N THR A 44 8.40 2.64 -5.95
CA THR A 44 8.71 2.76 -4.52
C THR A 44 7.64 2.04 -3.71
N PHE A 45 8.05 1.06 -2.91
CA PHE A 45 7.19 0.24 -2.07
C PHE A 45 7.39 0.59 -0.59
N VAL A 46 6.32 0.89 0.14
CA VAL A 46 6.35 1.11 1.58
C VAL A 46 5.74 -0.09 2.31
N ASP A 47 6.54 -0.74 3.15
CA ASP A 47 6.12 -1.77 4.10
C ASP A 47 5.94 -1.09 5.47
N ALA A 48 4.69 -0.75 5.81
CA ALA A 48 4.41 0.19 6.90
C ALA A 48 4.36 -0.47 8.29
N TYR A 49 4.34 -1.77 8.38
CA TYR A 49 4.45 -2.56 9.62
C TYR A 49 5.38 -3.73 9.33
N ALA A 50 6.65 -3.40 9.09
CA ALA A 50 7.54 -4.26 8.33
C ALA A 50 7.95 -5.55 9.06
N GLY A 51 7.90 -5.62 10.40
CA GLY A 51 8.29 -6.81 11.15
C GLY A 51 9.70 -7.29 10.78
N THR A 52 9.79 -8.43 10.11
CA THR A 52 11.07 -8.97 9.60
C THR A 52 11.52 -8.38 8.27
N GLY A 53 10.71 -7.53 7.65
CA GLY A 53 10.94 -6.94 6.33
C GLY A 53 10.59 -7.88 5.16
N ALA A 54 9.93 -9.00 5.41
CA ALA A 54 9.73 -10.02 4.38
C ALA A 54 8.91 -9.54 3.18
N VAL A 55 7.92 -8.65 3.39
CA VAL A 55 7.08 -8.13 2.31
C VAL A 55 7.85 -7.10 1.49
N GLY A 56 8.49 -6.12 2.13
CA GLY A 56 9.31 -5.13 1.42
C GLY A 56 10.50 -5.75 0.68
N ILE A 57 11.15 -6.79 1.26
CA ILE A 57 12.23 -7.54 0.60
C ILE A 57 11.69 -8.32 -0.61
N GLU A 58 10.52 -8.92 -0.52
CA GLU A 58 9.88 -9.58 -1.67
C GLU A 58 9.60 -8.57 -2.78
N ALA A 59 9.16 -7.33 -2.43
CA ALA A 59 8.97 -6.25 -3.39
C ALA A 59 10.28 -5.91 -4.13
N LEU A 60 11.39 -5.74 -3.40
CA LEU A 60 12.72 -5.52 -3.99
C LEU A 60 13.13 -6.67 -4.91
N SER A 61 12.89 -7.92 -4.47
CA SER A 61 13.22 -9.12 -5.24
C SER A 61 12.46 -9.22 -6.55
N ARG A 62 11.26 -8.65 -6.61
CA ARG A 62 10.39 -8.70 -7.80
C ARG A 62 10.42 -7.42 -8.65
N GLY A 63 11.40 -6.50 -8.43
CA GLY A 63 11.65 -5.37 -9.32
C GLY A 63 11.28 -3.99 -8.77
N ALA A 64 10.82 -3.86 -7.51
CA ALA A 64 10.68 -2.54 -6.92
C ALA A 64 12.04 -1.82 -6.90
N ALA A 65 12.08 -0.56 -7.32
CA ALA A 65 13.31 0.22 -7.34
C ALA A 65 13.80 0.52 -5.92
N HIS A 66 12.88 0.79 -5.01
CA HIS A 66 13.18 1.14 -3.62
C HIS A 66 12.12 0.62 -2.67
N ALA A 67 12.53 0.17 -1.48
CA ALA A 67 11.62 -0.19 -0.40
C ALA A 67 11.87 0.64 0.85
N ILE A 68 10.79 1.13 1.46
CA ILE A 68 10.81 1.87 2.72
C ILE A 68 10.14 1.00 3.77
N PHE A 69 10.89 0.65 4.81
CA PHE A 69 10.44 -0.18 5.92
C PHE A 69 10.15 0.70 7.13
N LEU A 70 8.91 0.70 7.60
CA LEU A 70 8.52 1.41 8.82
C LEU A 70 8.27 0.39 9.92
N GLU A 71 9.03 0.48 11.00
CA GLU A 71 8.93 -0.45 12.12
C GLU A 71 9.25 0.25 13.44
N LYS A 72 8.43 0.02 14.46
CA LYS A 72 8.62 0.63 15.80
C LYS A 72 9.51 -0.19 16.72
N ASP A 73 9.47 -1.52 16.57
CA ASP A 73 10.25 -2.42 17.42
C ASP A 73 11.73 -2.42 17.03
N ARG A 74 12.60 -2.28 18.03
CA ARG A 74 14.05 -2.20 17.83
C ARG A 74 14.62 -3.50 17.25
N THR A 75 14.19 -4.63 17.79
CA THR A 75 14.70 -5.96 17.38
C THR A 75 14.28 -6.28 15.95
N ALA A 76 13.03 -5.90 15.57
CA ALA A 76 12.55 -6.02 14.22
C ALA A 76 13.36 -5.13 13.25
N VAL A 77 13.64 -3.87 13.61
CA VAL A 77 14.49 -2.97 12.81
C VAL A 77 15.89 -3.55 12.59
N GLU A 78 16.50 -4.11 13.62
CA GLU A 78 17.81 -4.77 13.52
C GLU A 78 17.72 -6.02 12.60
N THR A 79 16.65 -6.81 12.73
CA THR A 79 16.40 -7.97 11.86
C THR A 79 16.23 -7.57 10.39
N ILE A 80 15.48 -6.48 10.10
CA ILE A 80 15.35 -5.95 8.73
C ILE A 80 16.73 -5.60 8.16
N ARG A 81 17.53 -4.85 8.92
CA ARG A 81 18.87 -4.45 8.47
C ARG A 81 19.78 -5.64 8.19
N ASP A 82 19.77 -6.64 9.05
CA ASP A 82 20.51 -7.89 8.86
C ASP A 82 20.06 -8.64 7.59
N ASN A 83 18.75 -8.69 7.34
CA ASN A 83 18.20 -9.32 6.15
C ASN A 83 18.63 -8.57 4.88
N LEU A 84 18.55 -7.25 4.86
CA LEU A 84 18.99 -6.41 3.74
C LEU A 84 20.50 -6.58 3.47
N ALA A 85 21.33 -6.54 4.50
CA ALA A 85 22.78 -6.74 4.40
C ALA A 85 23.12 -8.12 3.86
N SER A 86 22.43 -9.18 4.32
CA SER A 86 22.65 -10.54 3.83
C SER A 86 22.36 -10.72 2.33
N LEU A 87 21.49 -9.86 1.80
CA LEU A 87 21.11 -9.81 0.38
C LEU A 87 21.89 -8.77 -0.42
N LYS A 88 22.67 -7.91 0.26
CA LYS A 88 23.45 -6.79 -0.33
C LYS A 88 22.56 -5.77 -1.07
N VAL A 89 21.44 -5.41 -0.48
CA VAL A 89 20.44 -4.49 -1.08
C VAL A 89 20.17 -3.23 -0.24
N GLU A 90 21.04 -2.88 0.68
CA GLU A 90 20.88 -1.72 1.57
C GLU A 90 20.73 -0.42 0.78
N SER A 91 21.38 -0.30 -0.37
CA SER A 91 21.28 0.89 -1.23
C SER A 91 19.89 1.09 -1.85
N ARG A 92 19.08 0.03 -1.92
CA ARG A 92 17.69 0.03 -2.42
C ARG A 92 16.68 0.09 -1.29
N ALA A 93 17.09 0.36 -0.05
CA ALA A 93 16.23 0.28 1.12
C ALA A 93 16.41 1.47 2.05
N THR A 94 15.31 1.92 2.64
CA THR A 94 15.30 2.87 3.75
C THR A 94 14.58 2.23 4.94
N VAL A 95 15.24 2.15 6.09
CA VAL A 95 14.64 1.59 7.31
C VAL A 95 14.44 2.71 8.31
N VAL A 96 13.18 3.02 8.62
CA VAL A 96 12.79 4.08 9.55
C VAL A 96 12.21 3.45 10.81
N LYS A 97 12.86 3.72 11.95
CA LYS A 97 12.35 3.32 13.26
C LYS A 97 11.33 4.34 13.75
N GLY A 98 10.08 3.93 13.91
CA GLY A 98 9.02 4.77 14.45
C GLY A 98 7.63 4.23 14.17
N PRO A 99 6.59 4.86 14.75
CA PRO A 99 5.20 4.53 14.45
C PRO A 99 4.86 4.83 13.00
N ALA A 100 4.14 3.91 12.34
CA ALA A 100 3.74 4.04 10.93
C ALA A 100 2.97 5.35 10.66
N LEU A 101 2.00 5.70 11.51
CA LEU A 101 1.20 6.93 11.40
C LEU A 101 2.03 8.21 11.30
N LEU A 102 3.12 8.32 12.09
CA LEU A 102 3.96 9.54 12.10
C LEU A 102 4.89 9.61 10.89
N THR A 103 5.24 8.46 10.34
CA THR A 103 6.22 8.34 9.26
C THR A 103 5.56 8.40 7.88
N LEU A 104 4.41 7.79 7.72
CA LEU A 104 3.65 7.79 6.46
C LEU A 104 3.23 9.19 6.01
N ALA A 105 2.93 10.10 6.94
CA ALA A 105 2.58 11.49 6.62
C ALA A 105 3.65 12.25 5.81
N ARG A 106 4.88 11.71 5.75
CA ARG A 106 6.04 12.32 5.07
C ARG A 106 6.50 11.53 3.84
N SER A 107 5.80 10.44 3.50
CA SER A 107 6.23 9.54 2.41
C SER A 107 5.40 9.77 1.17
N THR A 108 6.06 10.06 0.05
CA THR A 108 5.47 9.91 -1.28
C THR A 108 5.79 8.51 -1.78
N ALA A 109 4.80 7.65 -1.89
CA ALA A 109 4.99 6.26 -2.28
C ALA A 109 4.14 5.90 -3.49
N GLY A 110 4.65 5.00 -4.33
CA GLY A 110 3.85 4.38 -5.37
C GLY A 110 2.87 3.36 -4.79
N ILE A 111 3.38 2.45 -3.95
CA ILE A 111 2.59 1.39 -3.32
C ILE A 111 2.84 1.40 -1.81
N VAL A 112 1.77 1.40 -1.01
CA VAL A 112 1.82 1.26 0.45
C VAL A 112 1.16 -0.04 0.86
N PHE A 113 1.89 -0.87 1.60
CA PHE A 113 1.38 -2.09 2.21
C PHE A 113 1.23 -1.89 3.72
N LEU A 114 0.08 -2.25 4.26
CA LEU A 114 -0.32 -2.11 5.66
C LEU A 114 -0.66 -3.48 6.23
N ASP A 115 0.03 -3.91 7.28
CA ASP A 115 -0.28 -5.11 8.07
C ASP A 115 -0.20 -4.80 9.58
N PRO A 116 -1.03 -3.87 10.09
CA PRO A 116 -1.03 -3.56 11.52
C PRO A 116 -1.41 -4.78 12.34
N PRO A 117 -0.94 -4.87 13.61
CA PRO A 117 -1.37 -5.93 14.53
C PRO A 117 -2.90 -6.00 14.63
N TYR A 118 -3.48 -7.19 14.54
CA TYR A 118 -4.92 -7.42 14.43
C TYR A 118 -5.76 -6.89 15.62
N ASN A 119 -5.14 -6.70 16.77
CA ASN A 119 -5.77 -6.13 17.96
C ASN A 119 -5.86 -4.58 17.92
N LEU A 120 -5.33 -3.93 16.90
CA LEU A 120 -5.31 -2.47 16.73
C LEU A 120 -6.28 -2.01 15.63
N GLU A 121 -7.56 -2.37 15.73
CA GLU A 121 -8.56 -2.06 14.69
C GLU A 121 -8.65 -0.57 14.36
N ARG A 122 -8.51 0.32 15.36
CA ARG A 122 -8.53 1.77 15.17
C ARG A 122 -7.35 2.27 14.32
N GLU A 123 -6.24 1.56 14.32
CA GLU A 123 -5.05 1.97 13.55
C GLU A 123 -5.26 1.82 12.06
N TYR A 124 -6.03 0.80 11.61
CA TYR A 124 -6.41 0.66 10.21
C TYR A 124 -7.15 1.89 9.69
N THR A 125 -8.17 2.36 10.42
CA THR A 125 -8.93 3.55 10.07
C THR A 125 -8.04 4.79 10.06
N ALA A 126 -7.27 5.01 11.12
CA ALA A 126 -6.40 6.19 11.25
C ALA A 126 -5.35 6.28 10.12
N VAL A 127 -4.74 5.15 9.74
CA VAL A 127 -3.75 5.13 8.66
C VAL A 127 -4.41 5.37 7.30
N LEU A 128 -5.59 4.77 7.05
CA LEU A 128 -6.30 4.98 5.79
C LEU A 128 -6.83 6.42 5.65
N GLU A 129 -7.30 7.03 6.74
CA GLU A 129 -7.67 8.45 6.77
C GLU A 129 -6.45 9.35 6.51
N LEU A 130 -5.30 9.05 7.11
CA LEU A 130 -4.06 9.78 6.85
C LEU A 130 -3.67 9.69 5.37
N LEU A 131 -3.62 8.48 4.80
CA LEU A 131 -3.26 8.27 3.40
C LEU A 131 -4.27 8.90 2.43
N SER A 132 -5.52 9.09 2.85
CA SER A 132 -6.53 9.74 2.03
C SER A 132 -6.26 11.22 1.77
N GLN A 133 -5.43 11.87 2.57
CA GLN A 133 -5.06 13.29 2.41
C GLN A 133 -4.07 13.49 1.25
N ALA A 134 -3.18 12.50 1.03
CA ALA A 134 -2.24 12.47 -0.09
C ALA A 134 -2.11 11.01 -0.57
N PRO A 135 -3.08 10.50 -1.34
CA PRO A 135 -3.19 9.09 -1.64
C PRO A 135 -2.02 8.61 -2.50
N PRO A 136 -1.39 7.46 -2.14
CA PRO A 136 -0.46 6.78 -3.01
C PRO A 136 -1.19 6.20 -4.23
N ALA A 137 -0.46 5.77 -5.24
CA ALA A 137 -1.04 5.13 -6.42
C ALA A 137 -1.85 3.87 -6.05
N LEU A 138 -1.40 3.16 -5.01
CA LEU A 138 -2.09 1.99 -4.47
C LEU A 138 -1.81 1.82 -2.98
N THR A 139 -2.85 1.57 -2.20
CA THR A 139 -2.75 1.09 -0.81
C THR A 139 -3.29 -0.33 -0.73
N VAL A 140 -2.52 -1.25 -0.14
CA VAL A 140 -2.96 -2.62 0.13
C VAL A 140 -2.96 -2.85 1.62
N VAL A 141 -4.08 -3.32 2.15
CA VAL A 141 -4.26 -3.59 3.58
C VAL A 141 -4.46 -5.08 3.78
N GLN A 142 -3.57 -5.70 4.52
CA GLN A 142 -3.77 -7.05 5.06
C GLN A 142 -4.53 -6.94 6.38
N HIS A 143 -5.58 -7.75 6.53
CA HIS A 143 -6.39 -7.76 7.74
C HIS A 143 -7.10 -9.11 7.93
N SER A 144 -7.67 -9.34 9.12
CA SER A 144 -8.53 -10.50 9.35
C SER A 144 -9.81 -10.39 8.50
N VAL A 145 -10.31 -11.53 8.00
CA VAL A 145 -11.63 -11.58 7.32
C VAL A 145 -12.78 -11.14 8.20
N ARG A 146 -12.57 -11.13 9.53
CA ARG A 146 -13.57 -10.69 10.53
C ARG A 146 -13.60 -9.18 10.69
N LEU A 147 -12.53 -8.47 10.31
CA LEU A 147 -12.47 -7.01 10.35
C LEU A 147 -13.17 -6.44 9.12
N SER A 148 -14.18 -5.62 9.36
CA SER A 148 -14.88 -4.89 8.29
C SER A 148 -14.25 -3.52 8.10
N LEU A 149 -13.55 -3.31 6.99
CA LEU A 149 -13.09 -2.00 6.56
C LEU A 149 -14.18 -1.29 5.75
N ALA A 150 -14.27 0.03 5.84
CA ALA A 150 -15.18 0.80 5.00
C ALA A 150 -14.77 0.76 3.52
N ASP A 151 -15.71 1.02 2.61
CA ASP A 151 -15.43 1.09 1.17
C ASP A 151 -14.73 2.38 0.77
N ALA A 152 -14.72 3.37 1.66
CA ALA A 152 -14.09 4.67 1.43
C ALA A 152 -13.49 5.27 2.69
N TYR A 153 -12.37 5.97 2.53
CA TYR A 153 -11.71 6.80 3.54
C TYR A 153 -11.26 8.09 2.84
N GLY A 154 -11.95 9.21 3.09
CA GLY A 154 -11.68 10.45 2.36
C GLY A 154 -11.70 10.27 0.84
N THR A 155 -10.55 10.51 0.20
CA THR A 155 -10.39 10.33 -1.26
C THR A 155 -10.08 8.90 -1.69
N LEU A 156 -9.71 8.01 -0.76
CA LEU A 156 -9.46 6.60 -1.07
C LEU A 156 -10.77 5.85 -1.29
N ARG A 157 -10.80 4.98 -2.30
CA ARG A 157 -11.89 4.05 -2.59
C ARG A 157 -11.36 2.63 -2.66
N ARG A 158 -12.08 1.69 -2.03
CA ARG A 158 -11.76 0.27 -2.11
C ARG A 158 -12.12 -0.27 -3.49
N THR A 159 -11.13 -0.75 -4.21
CA THR A 159 -11.27 -1.24 -5.59
C THR A 159 -11.39 -2.75 -5.66
N ARG A 160 -10.86 -3.46 -4.65
CA ARG A 160 -10.83 -4.92 -4.62
C ARG A 160 -10.71 -5.44 -3.20
N VAL A 161 -11.32 -6.61 -2.93
CA VAL A 161 -11.05 -7.43 -1.75
C VAL A 161 -10.73 -8.85 -2.22
N LEU A 162 -9.68 -9.43 -1.65
CA LEU A 162 -9.35 -10.84 -1.82
C LEU A 162 -9.32 -11.49 -0.44
N LYS A 163 -10.02 -12.62 -0.29
CA LYS A 163 -10.04 -13.39 0.97
C LYS A 163 -9.30 -14.71 0.76
N GLN A 164 -8.45 -15.06 1.74
CA GLN A 164 -7.69 -16.31 1.72
C GLN A 164 -7.52 -16.85 3.15
N GLY A 165 -8.27 -17.89 3.48
CA GLY A 165 -8.39 -18.42 4.84
C GLY A 165 -8.93 -17.34 5.79
N ASP A 166 -8.25 -17.11 6.91
CA ASP A 166 -8.62 -16.10 7.90
C ASP A 166 -8.11 -14.69 7.57
N ASN A 167 -7.43 -14.52 6.42
CA ASN A 167 -6.84 -13.26 6.01
C ASN A 167 -7.57 -12.67 4.80
N ALA A 168 -7.53 -11.35 4.70
CA ALA A 168 -8.00 -10.61 3.54
C ALA A 168 -6.96 -9.56 3.12
N LEU A 169 -6.93 -9.26 1.81
CA LEU A 169 -6.24 -8.13 1.22
C LEU A 169 -7.29 -7.18 0.65
N SER A 170 -7.35 -5.97 1.18
CA SER A 170 -8.17 -4.88 0.64
C SER A 170 -7.31 -3.89 -0.11
N PHE A 171 -7.69 -3.55 -1.34
CA PHE A 171 -6.96 -2.65 -2.22
C PHE A 171 -7.71 -1.34 -2.32
N PHE A 172 -7.00 -0.23 -2.15
CA PHE A 172 -7.54 1.12 -2.23
C PHE A 172 -6.71 1.95 -3.19
N SER A 173 -7.38 2.82 -3.95
CA SER A 173 -6.75 3.86 -4.77
C SER A 173 -7.50 5.17 -4.65
N ALA A 174 -6.90 6.27 -5.11
CA ALA A 174 -7.61 7.54 -5.19
C ALA A 174 -8.87 7.40 -6.06
N ALA A 175 -9.96 8.03 -5.63
CA ALA A 175 -11.12 8.18 -6.49
C ALA A 175 -10.70 8.95 -7.76
N PRO A 176 -11.21 8.59 -8.95
CA PRO A 176 -11.04 9.44 -10.11
C PRO A 176 -11.61 10.83 -9.79
N PRO A 177 -11.00 11.91 -10.33
CA PRO A 177 -11.56 13.24 -10.15
C PRO A 177 -13.04 13.21 -10.59
N VAL A 178 -13.91 13.78 -9.76
CA VAL A 178 -15.32 13.97 -10.13
C VAL A 178 -15.30 14.93 -11.30
N SER A 179 -15.58 14.44 -12.51
CA SER A 179 -15.87 15.32 -13.64
C SER A 179 -17.11 16.13 -13.26
N LEU A 180 -16.93 17.42 -13.05
CA LEU A 180 -18.07 18.33 -12.91
C LEU A 180 -18.92 18.17 -14.18
N PRO A 181 -20.24 18.08 -14.10
CA PRO A 181 -21.07 18.08 -15.30
C PRO A 181 -20.71 19.34 -16.09
N GLU A 182 -20.34 19.16 -17.34
CA GLU A 182 -20.21 20.30 -18.26
C GLU A 182 -21.51 21.09 -18.16
N THR A 183 -21.43 22.34 -17.68
CA THR A 183 -22.53 23.27 -17.77
C THR A 183 -22.81 23.42 -19.27
N SER A 184 -23.82 22.73 -19.74
CA SER A 184 -24.35 22.93 -21.08
C SER A 184 -24.76 24.41 -21.18
N SER A 185 -23.88 25.21 -21.77
CA SER A 185 -24.27 26.54 -22.25
C SER A 185 -25.27 26.31 -23.37
N GLU A 186 -26.55 26.41 -23.03
CA GLU A 186 -27.60 26.51 -24.06
C GLU A 186 -27.25 27.68 -24.98
N PRO A 187 -27.20 27.47 -26.30
CA PRO A 187 -27.02 28.56 -27.24
C PRO A 187 -28.23 29.50 -27.13
N HIS A 188 -27.95 30.76 -26.80
CA HIS A 188 -28.95 31.82 -26.82
C HIS A 188 -29.58 31.87 -28.22
N PRO A 189 -30.91 31.86 -28.38
CA PRO A 189 -31.54 32.00 -29.68
C PRO A 189 -31.22 33.39 -30.25
N PRO A 190 -31.00 33.52 -31.57
CA PRO A 190 -30.69 34.81 -32.17
C PRO A 190 -31.91 35.76 -32.04
N PRO A 191 -31.66 37.09 -31.92
CA PRO A 191 -32.74 38.05 -31.81
C PRO A 191 -33.59 38.05 -33.09
N SER A 192 -34.91 37.95 -32.92
CA SER A 192 -35.87 38.06 -34.01
C SER A 192 -35.78 39.42 -34.70
N SER A 193 -35.42 39.42 -35.97
CA SER A 193 -35.51 40.56 -36.84
C SER A 193 -37.00 40.86 -37.14
N SER A 194 -37.52 41.99 -36.68
CA SER A 194 -38.80 42.55 -37.09
C SER A 194 -38.67 43.04 -38.54
N PRO A 195 -39.70 42.84 -39.39
CA PRO A 195 -39.67 43.41 -40.74
C PRO A 195 -40.02 44.89 -40.69
N PRO A 196 -39.54 45.73 -41.67
CA PRO A 196 -39.92 47.15 -41.76
C PRO A 196 -41.35 47.27 -42.21
N GLY A 197 -42.14 48.04 -41.47
CA GLY A 197 -43.47 48.44 -41.84
C GLY A 197 -43.47 49.48 -42.95
N GLU A 198 -44.39 49.33 -43.89
CA GLU A 198 -44.83 50.34 -44.82
C GLU A 198 -45.64 51.45 -44.10
#